data_a83dcaff579ec4e07d49a5e85235a26e
#
_entry.id   a83dcaff579ec4e07d49a5e85235a26e
#
_cell.length_a   1.000
_cell.length_b   1.000
_cell.length_c   1.000
_cell.angle_alpha   90.00
_cell.angle_beta   90.00
_cell.angle_gamma   90.00
#
_symmetry.space_group_name_H-M   'P 1'
#
loop_
_entity.id
_entity.type
_entity.pdbx_description
1 polymer ?
#
loop_
_entity_poly.entity_id
_entity_poly.type
_entity_poly.pdbx_seq_one_letter_code
_entity_poly.pdbx_strand_id
1 'polypeptide(L)'
;MDWLMCIMMIILFAAVLVLLWKNYRIKKEAKLFAEKVEDALDAIVTGKEWNMEEELEDSLWGRTGTQLAKAGNVFRKKEEDGFREKERVKGLISDISHQARTPIANIKLYLELLEDEEFSQNGQEFLGKIKGQMEKIDFLMQSMVKMSRLETGILQIHKEDKNLYETIRHAVADVVPEAALKGIDLYVNCEENMMIRHDSKWTEEVIYNILDNALKYTEPAGKIHIQTERQELFFKISISDTGKGIAPERQAEIFTRFYREPEVHDKPGVGIGLYLARTIMELQKGYIEVQSEVGKGACFRLYLPVNES
;
A
#
# COMPACT_ATOMS: atom_id res chain seq x y z
N MET A 1 -29.31 42.84 -70.13
CA MET A 1 -29.13 42.92 -68.65
C MET A 1 -29.17 41.52 -68.00
N ASP A 2 -29.95 40.61 -68.58
CA ASP A 2 -30.15 39.27 -68.02
C ASP A 2 -28.93 38.32 -68.12
N TRP A 3 -28.13 38.44 -69.14
CA TRP A 3 -26.94 37.58 -69.35
C TRP A 3 -25.84 37.83 -68.30
N LEU A 4 -25.59 39.10 -67.96
CA LEU A 4 -24.65 39.48 -66.91
C LEU A 4 -25.07 38.94 -65.49
N MET A 5 -26.38 38.93 -65.22
CA MET A 5 -26.93 38.37 -64.00
C MET A 5 -26.78 36.84 -63.92
N CYS A 6 -26.97 36.12 -65.04
CA CYS A 6 -26.73 34.69 -65.14
C CYS A 6 -25.26 34.31 -64.89
N ILE A 7 -24.32 35.07 -65.49
CA ILE A 7 -22.90 34.85 -65.27
C ILE A 7 -22.53 35.08 -63.78
N MET A 8 -23.03 36.14 -63.17
CA MET A 8 -22.79 36.46 -61.79
C MET A 8 -23.34 35.37 -60.84
N MET A 9 -24.52 34.80 -61.11
CA MET A 9 -25.09 33.67 -60.38
C MET A 9 -24.22 32.40 -60.51
N ILE A 10 -23.72 32.10 -61.70
CA ILE A 10 -22.84 30.94 -61.91
C ILE A 10 -21.52 31.10 -61.16
N ILE A 11 -20.93 32.29 -61.17
CA ILE A 11 -19.69 32.56 -60.40
C ILE A 11 -19.95 32.45 -58.90
N LEU A 12 -21.06 32.98 -58.39
CA LEU A 12 -21.42 32.88 -56.98
C LEU A 12 -21.68 31.41 -56.56
N PHE A 13 -22.37 30.64 -57.40
CA PHE A 13 -22.60 29.22 -57.16
C PHE A 13 -21.28 28.42 -57.14
N ALA A 14 -20.38 28.67 -58.11
CA ALA A 14 -19.05 28.06 -58.12
C ALA A 14 -18.21 28.43 -56.86
N ALA A 15 -18.28 29.69 -56.42
CA ALA A 15 -17.61 30.13 -55.19
C ALA A 15 -18.15 29.42 -53.95
N VAL A 16 -19.49 29.24 -53.85
CA VAL A 16 -20.10 28.48 -52.75
C VAL A 16 -19.65 27.02 -52.76
N LEU A 17 -19.66 26.38 -53.93
CA LEU A 17 -19.17 24.99 -54.04
C LEU A 17 -17.70 24.86 -53.63
N VAL A 18 -16.83 25.77 -54.03
CA VAL A 18 -15.43 25.80 -53.61
C VAL A 18 -15.29 25.98 -52.08
N LEU A 19 -16.10 26.87 -51.49
CA LEU A 19 -16.13 27.08 -50.03
C LEU A 19 -16.61 25.84 -49.28
N LEU A 20 -17.67 25.18 -49.76
CA LEU A 20 -18.17 23.96 -49.22
C LEU A 20 -17.16 22.82 -49.28
N TRP A 21 -16.49 22.66 -50.44
CA TRP A 21 -15.43 21.68 -50.60
C TRP A 21 -14.24 21.96 -49.71
N LYS A 22 -13.80 23.22 -49.59
CA LYS A 22 -12.73 23.63 -48.69
C LYS A 22 -13.07 23.38 -47.23
N ASN A 23 -14.29 23.69 -46.80
CA ASN A 23 -14.78 23.43 -45.45
C ASN A 23 -14.85 21.92 -45.13
N TYR A 24 -15.33 21.13 -46.09
CA TYR A 24 -15.36 19.66 -45.94
C TYR A 24 -13.92 19.10 -45.80
N ARG A 25 -12.99 19.58 -46.61
CA ARG A 25 -11.57 19.16 -46.55
C ARG A 25 -10.93 19.51 -45.22
N ILE A 26 -11.13 20.74 -44.73
CA ILE A 26 -10.63 21.19 -43.44
C ILE A 26 -11.18 20.33 -42.30
N LYS A 27 -12.49 20.03 -42.29
CA LYS A 27 -13.10 19.17 -41.28
C LYS A 27 -12.55 17.75 -41.30
N LYS A 28 -12.31 17.19 -42.47
CA LYS A 28 -11.69 15.86 -42.63
C LYS A 28 -10.26 15.81 -42.09
N GLU A 29 -9.45 16.83 -42.44
CA GLU A 29 -8.07 16.94 -41.96
C GLU A 29 -8.00 17.14 -40.44
N ALA A 30 -8.90 17.96 -39.87
CA ALA A 30 -8.99 18.16 -38.44
C ALA A 30 -9.41 16.88 -37.69
N LYS A 31 -10.34 16.09 -38.24
CA LYS A 31 -10.73 14.81 -37.65
C LYS A 31 -9.58 13.80 -37.61
N LEU A 32 -8.88 13.66 -38.76
CA LEU A 32 -7.71 12.78 -38.86
C LEU A 32 -6.60 13.19 -37.90
N PHE A 33 -6.39 14.51 -37.73
CA PHE A 33 -5.41 15.02 -36.76
C PHE A 33 -5.79 14.68 -35.34
N ALA A 34 -7.09 14.82 -34.96
CA ALA A 34 -7.59 14.48 -33.61
C ALA A 34 -7.43 12.97 -33.31
N GLU A 35 -7.77 12.09 -34.26
CA GLU A 35 -7.57 10.64 -34.14
C GLU A 35 -6.08 10.29 -33.94
N LYS A 36 -5.17 10.88 -34.72
CA LYS A 36 -3.72 10.67 -34.55
C LYS A 36 -3.19 11.14 -33.20
N VAL A 37 -3.72 12.26 -32.64
CA VAL A 37 -3.34 12.76 -31.32
C VAL A 37 -3.85 11.82 -30.23
N GLU A 38 -5.08 11.32 -30.35
CA GLU A 38 -5.68 10.38 -29.41
C GLU A 38 -4.89 9.07 -29.36
N ASP A 39 -4.56 8.50 -30.54
CA ASP A 39 -3.73 7.28 -30.64
C ASP A 39 -2.34 7.46 -30.02
N ALA A 40 -1.70 8.63 -30.26
CA ALA A 40 -0.40 8.95 -29.68
C ALA A 40 -0.45 9.07 -28.15
N LEU A 41 -1.49 9.73 -27.61
CA LEU A 41 -1.68 9.85 -26.16
C LEU A 41 -1.98 8.50 -25.53
N ASP A 42 -2.79 7.68 -26.16
CA ASP A 42 -3.12 6.34 -25.67
C ASP A 42 -1.89 5.43 -25.64
N ALA A 43 -1.03 5.51 -26.67
CA ALA A 43 0.26 4.82 -26.70
C ALA A 43 1.20 5.28 -25.58
N ILE A 44 1.25 6.58 -25.28
CA ILE A 44 2.05 7.14 -24.18
C ILE A 44 1.55 6.63 -22.82
N VAL A 45 0.22 6.64 -22.61
CA VAL A 45 -0.40 6.20 -21.34
C VAL A 45 -0.27 4.69 -21.14
N THR A 46 -0.40 3.90 -22.22
CA THR A 46 -0.33 2.42 -22.15
C THR A 46 1.10 1.87 -22.25
N GLY A 47 2.11 2.75 -22.45
CA GLY A 47 3.52 2.35 -22.59
C GLY A 47 3.84 1.59 -23.88
N LYS A 48 2.94 1.60 -24.87
CA LYS A 48 3.18 0.96 -26.17
C LYS A 48 4.17 1.77 -27.01
N GLU A 49 4.98 1.09 -27.81
CA GLU A 49 5.79 1.77 -28.81
C GLU A 49 4.90 2.41 -29.85
N TRP A 50 5.01 3.73 -29.97
CA TRP A 50 4.34 4.49 -30.99
C TRP A 50 5.38 4.89 -32.05
N ASN A 51 5.28 4.28 -33.24
CA ASN A 51 6.12 4.63 -34.38
C ASN A 51 5.49 5.81 -35.11
N MET A 52 6.20 6.92 -35.14
CA MET A 52 5.90 8.03 -36.01
C MET A 52 6.21 7.59 -37.46
N GLU A 53 5.17 7.36 -38.29
CA GLU A 53 5.40 7.29 -39.74
C GLU A 53 6.06 8.59 -40.20
N GLU A 54 7.10 8.50 -41.05
CA GLU A 54 7.86 9.63 -41.61
C GLU A 54 6.93 10.50 -42.48
N GLU A 55 5.99 11.21 -41.90
CA GLU A 55 5.24 12.27 -42.58
C GLU A 55 5.97 13.59 -42.42
N LEU A 56 6.34 14.17 -43.55
CA LEU A 56 6.94 15.50 -43.82
C LEU A 56 7.05 16.42 -42.58
N GLU A 57 8.27 16.73 -42.19
CA GLU A 57 8.63 17.59 -41.03
C GLU A 57 7.91 18.96 -41.00
N ASP A 58 7.43 19.44 -42.12
CA ASP A 58 6.77 20.75 -42.27
C ASP A 58 5.25 20.72 -42.03
N SER A 59 4.65 19.57 -41.70
CA SER A 59 3.21 19.50 -41.38
C SER A 59 2.93 19.86 -39.92
N LEU A 60 1.71 20.35 -39.64
CA LEU A 60 1.27 20.60 -38.27
C LEU A 60 1.36 19.31 -37.42
N TRP A 61 1.07 18.15 -38.04
CA TRP A 61 1.20 16.84 -37.44
C TRP A 61 2.67 16.50 -37.10
N GLY A 62 3.61 16.71 -38.05
CA GLY A 62 5.02 16.43 -37.80
C GLY A 62 5.58 17.17 -36.59
N ARG A 63 5.24 18.46 -36.44
CA ARG A 63 5.62 19.27 -35.26
C ARG A 63 4.98 18.79 -33.97
N THR A 64 3.67 18.51 -34.00
CA THR A 64 2.94 18.06 -32.80
C THR A 64 3.34 16.63 -32.40
N GLY A 65 3.47 15.73 -33.38
CA GLY A 65 3.91 14.36 -33.19
C GLY A 65 5.31 14.26 -32.57
N THR A 66 6.26 15.10 -33.08
CA THR A 66 7.61 15.19 -32.51
C THR A 66 7.58 15.66 -31.04
N GLN A 67 6.73 16.61 -30.71
CA GLN A 67 6.57 17.09 -29.33
C GLN A 67 5.94 16.01 -28.40
N LEU A 68 4.93 15.30 -28.90
CA LEU A 68 4.30 14.18 -28.18
C LEU A 68 5.30 13.03 -27.97
N ALA A 69 6.08 12.68 -28.99
CA ALA A 69 7.13 11.65 -28.85
C ALA A 69 8.20 12.06 -27.83
N LYS A 70 8.62 13.32 -27.81
CA LYS A 70 9.54 13.84 -26.77
C LYS A 70 8.92 13.77 -25.38
N ALA A 71 7.65 14.18 -25.23
CA ALA A 71 6.94 14.10 -23.96
C ALA A 71 6.80 12.64 -23.48
N GLY A 72 6.44 11.71 -24.37
CA GLY A 72 6.37 10.28 -24.07
C GLY A 72 7.72 9.68 -23.65
N ASN A 73 8.81 10.06 -24.30
CA ASN A 73 10.15 9.63 -23.94
C ASN A 73 10.58 10.17 -22.56
N VAL A 74 10.27 11.44 -22.25
CA VAL A 74 10.54 12.03 -20.92
C VAL A 74 9.72 11.33 -19.86
N PHE A 75 8.45 11.03 -20.12
CA PHE A 75 7.58 10.32 -19.17
C PHE A 75 8.11 8.90 -18.90
N ARG A 76 8.40 8.12 -19.94
CA ARG A 76 9.00 6.77 -19.83
C ARG A 76 10.31 6.78 -19.06
N LYS A 77 11.20 7.74 -19.38
CA LYS A 77 12.48 7.88 -18.67
C LYS A 77 12.28 8.17 -17.17
N LYS A 78 11.35 9.06 -16.81
CA LYS A 78 11.02 9.33 -15.40
C LYS A 78 10.46 8.11 -14.68
N GLU A 79 9.64 7.31 -15.34
CA GLU A 79 9.09 6.09 -14.81
C GLU A 79 10.18 5.02 -14.59
N GLU A 80 11.07 4.84 -15.57
CA GLU A 80 12.25 3.97 -15.45
C GLU A 80 13.21 4.43 -14.36
N ASP A 81 13.51 5.72 -14.27
CA ASP A 81 14.36 6.29 -13.23
C ASP A 81 13.73 6.12 -11.83
N GLY A 82 12.41 6.33 -11.73
CA GLY A 82 11.66 6.07 -10.49
C GLY A 82 11.69 4.60 -10.08
N PHE A 83 11.55 3.67 -11.04
CA PHE A 83 11.66 2.24 -10.79
C PHE A 83 13.08 1.85 -10.36
N ARG A 84 14.11 2.35 -11.06
CA ARG A 84 15.53 2.09 -10.70
C ARG A 84 15.87 2.61 -9.31
N GLU A 85 15.38 3.80 -8.93
CA GLU A 85 15.60 4.35 -7.59
C GLU A 85 14.91 3.51 -6.51
N LYS A 86 13.69 3.04 -6.74
CA LYS A 86 13.00 2.09 -5.84
C LYS A 86 13.81 0.80 -5.67
N GLU A 87 14.30 0.21 -6.76
CA GLU A 87 15.12 -1.01 -6.70
C GLU A 87 16.45 -0.77 -5.97
N ARG A 88 17.06 0.40 -6.16
CA ARG A 88 18.28 0.79 -5.46
C ARG A 88 18.06 0.94 -3.95
N VAL A 89 17.02 1.65 -3.54
CA VAL A 89 16.66 1.82 -2.12
C VAL A 89 16.38 0.46 -1.47
N LYS A 90 15.70 -0.43 -2.16
CA LYS A 90 15.45 -1.79 -1.72
C LYS A 90 16.73 -2.59 -1.52
N GLY A 91 17.64 -2.55 -2.49
CA GLY A 91 18.93 -3.21 -2.37
C GLY A 91 19.70 -2.73 -1.14
N LEU A 92 19.77 -1.40 -0.95
CA LEU A 92 20.41 -0.79 0.22
C LEU A 92 19.77 -1.25 1.55
N ILE A 93 18.43 -1.28 1.65
CA ILE A 93 17.74 -1.73 2.87
C ILE A 93 18.03 -3.21 3.13
N SER A 94 18.02 -4.05 2.09
CA SER A 94 18.38 -5.47 2.21
C SER A 94 19.83 -5.65 2.70
N ASP A 95 20.77 -4.92 2.09
CA ASP A 95 22.19 -5.00 2.45
C ASP A 95 22.46 -4.52 3.87
N ILE A 96 21.89 -3.37 4.27
CA ILE A 96 21.97 -2.85 5.63
C ILE A 96 21.40 -3.86 6.62
N SER A 97 20.26 -4.48 6.29
CA SER A 97 19.60 -5.48 7.15
C SER A 97 20.45 -6.74 7.32
N HIS A 98 21.07 -7.24 6.24
CA HIS A 98 21.98 -8.37 6.32
C HIS A 98 23.25 -8.03 7.10
N GLN A 99 23.82 -6.85 6.86
CA GLN A 99 25.06 -6.39 7.53
C GLN A 99 24.84 -6.04 9.01
N ALA A 100 23.67 -5.56 9.39
CA ALA A 100 23.33 -5.27 10.78
C ALA A 100 22.98 -6.55 11.58
N ARG A 101 22.45 -7.59 10.93
CA ARG A 101 22.09 -8.85 11.62
C ARG A 101 23.31 -9.51 12.29
N THR A 102 24.45 -9.51 11.65
CA THR A 102 25.67 -10.13 12.18
C THR A 102 26.18 -9.47 13.46
N PRO A 103 26.42 -8.14 13.53
CA PRO A 103 26.84 -7.51 14.78
C PRO A 103 25.77 -7.59 15.87
N ILE A 104 24.48 -7.54 15.52
CA ILE A 104 23.38 -7.75 16.48
C ILE A 104 23.45 -9.16 17.08
N ALA A 105 23.63 -10.20 16.25
CA ALA A 105 23.77 -11.57 16.73
C ALA A 105 25.01 -11.74 17.63
N ASN A 106 26.13 -11.11 17.30
CA ASN A 106 27.32 -11.14 18.13
C ASN A 106 27.13 -10.44 19.49
N ILE A 107 26.48 -9.26 19.49
CA ILE A 107 26.19 -8.57 20.75
C ILE A 107 25.21 -9.40 21.59
N LYS A 108 24.21 -10.03 20.99
CA LYS A 108 23.30 -10.93 21.69
C LYS A 108 24.05 -12.10 22.33
N LEU A 109 24.97 -12.73 21.61
CA LEU A 109 25.83 -13.79 22.14
C LEU A 109 26.69 -13.29 23.30
N TYR A 110 27.30 -12.11 23.19
CA TYR A 110 28.09 -11.55 24.28
C TYR A 110 27.24 -11.19 25.51
N LEU A 111 26.02 -10.75 25.32
CA LEU A 111 25.08 -10.51 26.41
C LEU A 111 24.69 -11.82 27.11
N GLU A 112 24.42 -12.90 26.34
CA GLU A 112 24.14 -14.23 26.90
C GLU A 112 25.33 -14.76 27.70
N LEU A 113 26.59 -14.59 27.22
CA LEU A 113 27.78 -14.97 27.94
C LEU A 113 27.99 -14.14 29.21
N LEU A 114 27.61 -12.89 29.20
CA LEU A 114 27.68 -12.02 30.37
C LEU A 114 26.62 -12.33 31.41
N GLU A 115 25.44 -12.93 31.04
CA GLU A 115 24.40 -13.36 32.00
C GLU A 115 24.91 -14.45 32.97
N ASP A 116 25.90 -15.24 32.58
CA ASP A 116 26.51 -16.28 33.42
C ASP A 116 27.55 -15.72 34.41
N GLU A 117 27.91 -14.44 34.34
CA GLU A 117 28.86 -13.79 35.25
C GLU A 117 28.17 -13.16 36.44
N GLU A 118 28.80 -13.13 37.60
CA GLU A 118 28.30 -12.48 38.80
C GLU A 118 28.37 -10.95 38.67
N PHE A 119 27.25 -10.31 38.39
CA PHE A 119 27.15 -8.85 38.36
C PHE A 119 26.52 -8.28 39.62
N SER A 120 26.91 -7.05 39.93
CA SER A 120 26.17 -6.24 40.89
C SER A 120 24.75 -5.98 40.36
N GLN A 121 23.80 -5.69 41.24
CA GLN A 121 22.41 -5.38 40.88
C GLN A 121 22.30 -4.31 39.78
N ASN A 122 23.15 -3.30 39.81
CA ASN A 122 23.23 -2.29 38.75
C ASN A 122 23.73 -2.87 37.41
N GLY A 123 24.67 -3.83 37.46
CA GLY A 123 25.19 -4.52 36.27
C GLY A 123 24.09 -5.32 35.56
N GLN A 124 23.28 -6.07 36.31
CA GLN A 124 22.14 -6.82 35.79
C GLN A 124 21.08 -5.90 35.18
N GLU A 125 20.81 -4.75 35.79
CA GLU A 125 19.88 -3.76 35.23
C GLU A 125 20.39 -3.19 33.89
N PHE A 126 21.71 -2.88 33.79
CA PHE A 126 22.29 -2.41 32.52
C PHE A 126 22.25 -3.47 31.44
N LEU A 127 22.56 -4.72 31.75
CA LEU A 127 22.43 -5.84 30.82
C LEU A 127 21.00 -5.99 30.28
N GLY A 128 20.01 -5.94 31.16
CA GLY A 128 18.60 -5.96 30.76
C GLY A 128 18.22 -4.81 29.81
N LYS A 129 18.71 -3.59 30.10
CA LYS A 129 18.50 -2.45 29.21
C LYS A 129 19.16 -2.63 27.84
N ILE A 130 20.38 -3.16 27.78
CA ILE A 130 21.08 -3.41 26.51
C ILE A 130 20.34 -4.48 25.71
N LYS A 131 19.92 -5.58 26.33
CA LYS A 131 19.14 -6.66 25.70
C LYS A 131 17.85 -6.12 25.10
N GLY A 132 17.09 -5.32 25.84
CA GLY A 132 15.88 -4.69 25.32
C GLY A 132 16.11 -3.71 24.13
N GLN A 133 17.23 -2.98 24.14
CA GLN A 133 17.60 -2.13 22.97
C GLN A 133 17.97 -2.97 21.75
N MET A 134 18.64 -4.09 21.93
CA MET A 134 18.98 -5.01 20.85
C MET A 134 17.74 -5.66 20.22
N GLU A 135 16.83 -6.16 21.03
CA GLU A 135 15.55 -6.71 20.53
C GLU A 135 14.77 -5.67 19.73
N LYS A 136 14.81 -4.41 20.19
CA LYS A 136 14.20 -3.29 19.45
C LYS A 136 14.87 -3.03 18.10
N ILE A 137 16.21 -3.10 18.03
CA ILE A 137 16.96 -2.94 16.77
C ILE A 137 16.65 -4.10 15.82
N ASP A 138 16.68 -5.33 16.29
CA ASP A 138 16.38 -6.51 15.47
C ASP A 138 14.94 -6.43 14.89
N PHE A 139 13.96 -6.09 15.71
CA PHE A 139 12.59 -5.86 15.27
C PHE A 139 12.48 -4.74 14.22
N LEU A 140 13.19 -3.62 14.42
CA LEU A 140 13.26 -2.51 13.46
C LEU A 140 13.78 -2.99 12.09
N MET A 141 14.89 -3.73 12.11
CA MET A 141 15.51 -4.23 10.89
C MET A 141 14.60 -5.20 10.13
N GLN A 142 13.99 -6.14 10.83
CA GLN A 142 13.03 -7.09 10.23
C GLN A 142 11.82 -6.37 9.63
N SER A 143 11.29 -5.38 10.35
CA SER A 143 10.17 -4.57 9.88
C SER A 143 10.52 -3.74 8.64
N MET A 144 11.73 -3.17 8.57
CA MET A 144 12.23 -2.43 7.41
C MET A 144 12.38 -3.34 6.18
N VAL A 145 12.86 -4.58 6.36
CA VAL A 145 12.94 -5.57 5.26
C VAL A 145 11.55 -5.93 4.74
N LYS A 146 10.60 -6.22 5.65
CA LYS A 146 9.20 -6.52 5.28
C LYS A 146 8.60 -5.36 4.49
N MET A 147 8.76 -4.13 5.00
CA MET A 147 8.24 -2.91 4.37
C MET A 147 8.89 -2.67 3.00
N SER A 148 10.21 -2.78 2.87
CA SER A 148 10.92 -2.63 1.59
C SER A 148 10.40 -3.62 0.54
N ARG A 149 10.18 -4.88 0.91
CA ARG A 149 9.64 -5.90 0.00
C ARG A 149 8.20 -5.60 -0.43
N LEU A 150 7.38 -5.03 0.44
CA LEU A 150 6.01 -4.61 0.11
C LEU A 150 5.99 -3.41 -0.84
N GLU A 151 6.77 -2.37 -0.56
CA GLU A 151 6.79 -1.13 -1.35
C GLU A 151 7.36 -1.30 -2.75
N THR A 152 8.29 -2.21 -2.91
CA THR A 152 8.92 -2.47 -4.22
C THR A 152 8.11 -3.44 -5.08
N GLY A 153 6.95 -3.91 -4.60
CA GLY A 153 6.10 -4.85 -5.35
C GLY A 153 6.72 -6.24 -5.55
N ILE A 154 7.85 -6.53 -4.87
CA ILE A 154 8.48 -7.86 -4.90
C ILE A 154 7.68 -8.86 -4.10
N LEU A 155 6.97 -8.36 -3.12
CA LEU A 155 6.07 -9.16 -2.35
C LEU A 155 4.77 -9.32 -3.14
N GLN A 156 4.66 -10.46 -3.82
CA GLN A 156 3.44 -10.84 -4.51
C GLN A 156 2.47 -11.40 -3.48
N ILE A 157 1.25 -10.88 -3.49
CA ILE A 157 0.13 -11.45 -2.75
C ILE A 157 -0.36 -12.69 -3.50
N HIS A 158 -0.30 -13.84 -2.84
CA HIS A 158 -0.78 -15.11 -3.36
C HIS A 158 -2.11 -15.48 -2.71
N LYS A 159 -3.20 -15.04 -3.31
CA LYS A 159 -4.54 -15.35 -2.81
C LYS A 159 -4.97 -16.75 -3.24
N GLU A 160 -5.39 -17.54 -2.28
CA GLU A 160 -5.96 -18.88 -2.46
C GLU A 160 -7.27 -19.00 -1.69
N ASP A 161 -8.13 -19.92 -2.10
CA ASP A 161 -9.32 -20.26 -1.32
C ASP A 161 -8.89 -21.01 -0.07
N LYS A 162 -8.86 -20.32 1.06
CA LYS A 162 -8.45 -20.83 2.38
C LYS A 162 -9.52 -20.56 3.42
N ASN A 163 -9.51 -21.38 4.46
CA ASN A 163 -10.40 -21.18 5.60
C ASN A 163 -9.91 -19.98 6.45
N LEU A 164 -10.67 -18.90 6.48
CA LEU A 164 -10.35 -17.70 7.26
C LEU A 164 -10.28 -17.98 8.76
N TYR A 165 -11.10 -18.90 9.27
CA TYR A 165 -11.06 -19.31 10.68
C TYR A 165 -9.69 -19.84 11.07
N GLU A 166 -9.06 -20.69 10.24
CA GLU A 166 -7.71 -21.20 10.49
C GLU A 166 -6.67 -20.08 10.51
N THR A 167 -6.78 -19.11 9.59
CA THR A 167 -5.90 -17.94 9.57
C THR A 167 -6.02 -17.10 10.84
N ILE A 168 -7.25 -16.87 11.32
CA ILE A 168 -7.51 -16.15 12.57
C ILE A 168 -6.98 -16.97 13.76
N ARG A 169 -7.22 -18.28 13.78
CA ARG A 169 -6.77 -19.18 14.84
C ARG A 169 -5.25 -19.16 15.02
N HIS A 170 -4.49 -19.13 13.93
CA HIS A 170 -3.02 -19.05 13.98
C HIS A 170 -2.59 -17.71 14.60
N ALA A 171 -3.10 -16.59 14.11
CA ALA A 171 -2.76 -15.27 14.64
C ALA A 171 -3.15 -15.11 16.13
N VAL A 172 -4.26 -15.71 16.55
CA VAL A 172 -4.70 -15.71 17.96
C VAL A 172 -3.78 -16.57 18.81
N ALA A 173 -3.36 -17.74 18.31
CA ALA A 173 -2.47 -18.65 19.05
C ALA A 173 -1.14 -17.97 19.44
N ASP A 174 -0.61 -17.10 18.59
CA ASP A 174 0.65 -16.37 18.81
C ASP A 174 0.54 -15.35 19.97
N VAL A 175 -0.66 -14.84 20.25
CA VAL A 175 -0.87 -13.81 21.29
C VAL A 175 -1.45 -14.35 22.61
N VAL A 176 -1.95 -15.59 22.62
CA VAL A 176 -2.52 -16.24 23.81
C VAL A 176 -1.57 -16.24 25.02
N PRO A 177 -0.26 -16.58 24.89
CA PRO A 177 0.65 -16.57 26.03
C PRO A 177 0.77 -15.20 26.70
N GLU A 178 0.88 -14.12 25.90
CA GLU A 178 0.99 -12.77 26.43
C GLU A 178 -0.33 -12.30 27.05
N ALA A 179 -1.47 -12.61 26.42
CA ALA A 179 -2.79 -12.32 26.97
C ALA A 179 -2.99 -12.98 28.36
N ALA A 180 -2.58 -14.25 28.49
CA ALA A 180 -2.64 -14.99 29.75
C ALA A 180 -1.75 -14.35 30.82
N LEU A 181 -0.52 -13.96 30.48
CA LEU A 181 0.40 -13.28 31.41
C LEU A 181 -0.16 -11.94 31.92
N LYS A 182 -0.89 -11.21 31.08
CA LYS A 182 -1.54 -9.93 31.44
C LYS A 182 -2.91 -10.10 32.08
N GLY A 183 -3.48 -11.32 32.11
CA GLY A 183 -4.84 -11.57 32.56
C GLY A 183 -5.90 -10.91 31.66
N ILE A 184 -5.67 -10.86 30.38
CA ILE A 184 -6.61 -10.31 29.37
C ILE A 184 -7.44 -11.45 28.80
N ASP A 185 -8.77 -11.28 28.80
CA ASP A 185 -9.70 -12.25 28.24
C ASP A 185 -9.78 -12.12 26.72
N LEU A 186 -9.53 -13.21 25.99
CA LEU A 186 -9.68 -13.30 24.53
C LEU A 186 -10.97 -14.05 24.18
N TYR A 187 -11.83 -13.40 23.40
CA TYR A 187 -13.07 -14.00 22.90
C TYR A 187 -13.03 -14.06 21.37
N VAL A 188 -13.20 -15.25 20.82
CA VAL A 188 -13.22 -15.48 19.36
C VAL A 188 -14.59 -16.00 18.97
N ASN A 189 -15.33 -15.19 18.23
CA ASN A 189 -16.65 -15.52 17.67
C ASN A 189 -16.59 -15.51 16.15
N CYS A 190 -16.12 -16.60 15.58
CA CYS A 190 -15.87 -16.74 14.14
C CYS A 190 -16.54 -18.03 13.64
N GLU A 191 -17.10 -17.98 12.45
CA GLU A 191 -17.64 -19.15 11.77
C GLU A 191 -16.51 -20.09 11.33
N GLU A 192 -16.56 -21.37 11.73
CA GLU A 192 -15.48 -22.35 11.51
C GLU A 192 -15.24 -22.70 10.03
N ASN A 193 -16.28 -22.62 9.18
CA ASN A 193 -16.22 -23.01 7.76
C ASN A 193 -16.31 -21.80 6.81
N MET A 194 -15.48 -20.80 7.03
CA MET A 194 -15.47 -19.59 6.21
C MET A 194 -14.37 -19.64 5.14
N MET A 195 -14.70 -20.21 3.98
CA MET A 195 -13.80 -20.25 2.83
C MET A 195 -13.83 -18.91 2.10
N ILE A 196 -12.70 -18.25 1.99
CA ILE A 196 -12.52 -16.99 1.25
C ILE A 196 -11.19 -16.97 0.50
N ARG A 197 -11.15 -16.21 -0.60
CA ARG A 197 -9.95 -16.03 -1.40
C ARG A 197 -9.07 -14.93 -0.79
N HIS A 198 -8.01 -15.34 -0.08
CA HIS A 198 -7.08 -14.42 0.59
C HIS A 198 -5.68 -15.01 0.65
N ASP A 199 -4.70 -14.18 0.93
CA ASP A 199 -3.35 -14.63 1.29
C ASP A 199 -3.32 -14.89 2.80
N SER A 200 -3.35 -16.18 3.19
CA SER A 200 -3.45 -16.57 4.60
C SER A 200 -2.28 -16.04 5.42
N LYS A 201 -1.04 -16.13 4.89
CA LYS A 201 0.16 -15.69 5.58
C LYS A 201 0.15 -14.18 5.87
N TRP A 202 -0.22 -13.38 4.86
CA TRP A 202 -0.26 -11.93 5.02
C TRP A 202 -1.48 -11.45 5.81
N THR A 203 -2.60 -12.15 5.73
CA THR A 203 -3.77 -11.86 6.55
C THR A 203 -3.51 -12.20 8.02
N GLU A 204 -2.80 -13.29 8.30
CA GLU A 204 -2.32 -13.64 9.64
C GLU A 204 -1.42 -12.55 10.23
N GLU A 205 -0.46 -12.03 9.45
CA GLU A 205 0.39 -10.90 9.86
C GLU A 205 -0.43 -9.64 10.17
N VAL A 206 -1.47 -9.33 9.36
CA VAL A 206 -2.39 -8.19 9.62
C VAL A 206 -3.10 -8.37 10.95
N ILE A 207 -3.72 -9.54 11.17
CA ILE A 207 -4.48 -9.84 12.39
C ILE A 207 -3.56 -9.78 13.61
N TYR A 208 -2.36 -10.38 13.51
CA TYR A 208 -1.35 -10.36 14.57
C TYR A 208 -0.95 -8.92 14.94
N ASN A 209 -0.67 -8.05 13.97
CA ASN A 209 -0.31 -6.65 14.25
C ASN A 209 -1.40 -5.87 14.98
N ILE A 210 -2.67 -6.18 14.71
CA ILE A 210 -3.80 -5.53 15.40
C ILE A 210 -3.96 -6.12 16.80
N LEU A 211 -3.85 -7.45 16.96
CA LEU A 211 -3.93 -8.13 18.26
C LEU A 211 -2.78 -7.73 19.18
N ASP A 212 -1.57 -7.63 18.67
CA ASP A 212 -0.40 -7.13 19.40
C ASP A 212 -0.62 -5.70 19.93
N ASN A 213 -1.19 -4.82 19.10
CA ASN A 213 -1.59 -3.50 19.56
C ASN A 213 -2.70 -3.55 20.61
N ALA A 214 -3.74 -4.37 20.42
CA ALA A 214 -4.81 -4.54 21.39
C ALA A 214 -4.25 -5.01 22.76
N LEU A 215 -3.33 -5.98 22.78
CA LEU A 215 -2.66 -6.44 24.00
C LEU A 215 -1.79 -5.35 24.65
N LYS A 216 -1.07 -4.57 23.86
CA LYS A 216 -0.20 -3.49 24.38
C LYS A 216 -0.96 -2.38 25.07
N TYR A 217 -2.15 -2.06 24.58
CA TYR A 217 -2.92 -0.90 25.04
C TYR A 217 -4.11 -1.26 25.92
N THR A 218 -4.40 -2.55 26.10
CA THR A 218 -5.40 -3.02 27.07
C THR A 218 -4.75 -3.24 28.43
N GLU A 219 -5.39 -2.72 29.47
CA GLU A 219 -4.97 -2.92 30.87
C GLU A 219 -5.27 -4.35 31.36
N PRO A 220 -4.60 -4.84 32.43
CA PRO A 220 -4.90 -6.13 33.03
C PRO A 220 -6.40 -6.30 33.36
N ALA A 221 -6.92 -7.52 33.21
CA ALA A 221 -8.35 -7.87 33.32
C ALA A 221 -9.24 -7.21 32.24
N GLY A 222 -8.67 -6.63 31.21
CA GLY A 222 -9.40 -6.16 30.03
C GLY A 222 -9.81 -7.28 29.09
N LYS A 223 -10.47 -6.92 27.99
CA LYS A 223 -11.06 -7.89 27.05
C LYS A 223 -10.70 -7.54 25.62
N ILE A 224 -10.47 -8.57 24.81
CA ILE A 224 -10.30 -8.46 23.36
C ILE A 224 -11.31 -9.41 22.72
N HIS A 225 -12.11 -8.88 21.79
CA HIS A 225 -13.12 -9.62 21.06
C HIS A 225 -12.78 -9.65 19.57
N ILE A 226 -12.79 -10.84 18.98
CA ILE A 226 -12.61 -11.07 17.56
C ILE A 226 -13.91 -11.62 17.01
N GLN A 227 -14.46 -10.98 15.98
CA GLN A 227 -15.72 -11.38 15.35
C GLN A 227 -15.59 -11.34 13.84
N THR A 228 -16.23 -12.28 13.16
CA THR A 228 -16.35 -12.30 11.71
C THR A 228 -17.79 -12.12 11.27
N GLU A 229 -17.97 -11.42 10.15
CA GLU A 229 -19.27 -11.19 9.54
C GLU A 229 -19.14 -11.23 8.02
N ARG A 230 -19.98 -12.02 7.37
CA ARG A 230 -20.09 -12.01 5.91
C ARG A 230 -21.05 -10.91 5.48
N GLN A 231 -20.58 -9.98 4.68
CA GLN A 231 -21.37 -8.94 4.02
C GLN A 231 -21.51 -9.24 2.53
N GLU A 232 -22.27 -8.46 1.82
CA GLU A 232 -22.54 -8.66 0.39
C GLU A 232 -21.26 -8.58 -0.47
N LEU A 233 -20.39 -7.61 -0.20
CA LEU A 233 -19.17 -7.34 -0.96
C LEU A 233 -17.89 -7.73 -0.22
N PHE A 234 -17.92 -7.83 1.11
CA PHE A 234 -16.74 -8.04 1.94
C PHE A 234 -16.96 -9.06 3.04
N PHE A 235 -15.91 -9.75 3.41
CA PHE A 235 -15.78 -10.40 4.70
C PHE A 235 -15.17 -9.42 5.69
N LYS A 236 -15.86 -9.17 6.79
CA LYS A 236 -15.44 -8.26 7.84
C LYS A 236 -14.89 -9.05 9.03
N ILE A 237 -13.67 -8.71 9.46
CA ILE A 237 -13.09 -9.18 10.70
C ILE A 237 -13.03 -7.96 11.63
N SER A 238 -13.70 -8.03 12.77
CA SER A 238 -13.69 -6.97 13.78
C SER A 238 -12.86 -7.41 14.97
N ILE A 239 -11.87 -6.62 15.36
CA ILE A 239 -11.02 -6.83 16.54
C ILE A 239 -11.23 -5.64 17.46
N SER A 240 -11.87 -5.87 18.61
CA SER A 240 -12.23 -4.83 19.59
C SER A 240 -11.50 -5.07 20.89
N ASP A 241 -10.93 -4.03 21.47
CA ASP A 241 -10.28 -4.02 22.76
C ASP A 241 -10.98 -3.08 23.74
N THR A 242 -10.73 -3.26 25.04
CA THR A 242 -11.19 -2.37 26.12
C THR A 242 -10.07 -1.48 26.65
N GLY A 243 -9.12 -1.12 25.79
CA GLY A 243 -7.95 -0.34 26.15
C GLY A 243 -8.20 1.17 26.27
N LYS A 244 -7.12 1.94 26.23
CA LYS A 244 -7.16 3.40 26.41
C LYS A 244 -7.94 4.16 25.34
N GLY A 245 -8.20 3.54 24.17
CA GLY A 245 -8.80 4.19 23.01
C GLY A 245 -7.85 5.15 22.28
N ILE A 246 -8.34 5.74 21.20
CA ILE A 246 -7.59 6.60 20.27
C ILE A 246 -8.40 7.87 20.01
N ALA A 247 -7.80 9.04 20.22
CA ALA A 247 -8.44 10.32 19.94
C ALA A 247 -8.82 10.46 18.46
N PRO A 248 -9.99 11.04 18.12
CA PRO A 248 -10.47 11.16 16.75
C PRO A 248 -9.45 11.76 15.78
N GLU A 249 -8.70 12.78 16.23
CA GLU A 249 -7.70 13.49 15.45
C GLU A 249 -6.52 12.58 15.05
N ARG A 250 -6.25 11.55 15.86
CA ARG A 250 -5.13 10.62 15.68
C ARG A 250 -5.49 9.37 14.88
N GLN A 251 -6.78 9.07 14.69
CA GLN A 251 -7.23 7.82 14.05
C GLN A 251 -6.75 7.66 12.59
N ALA A 252 -6.52 8.76 11.88
CA ALA A 252 -5.90 8.72 10.55
C ALA A 252 -4.37 8.56 10.64
N GLU A 253 -3.73 9.17 11.66
CA GLU A 253 -2.29 9.22 11.82
C GLU A 253 -1.68 7.89 12.26
N ILE A 254 -2.43 7.05 13.03
CA ILE A 254 -1.94 5.75 13.52
C ILE A 254 -1.51 4.78 12.39
N PHE A 255 -1.95 5.01 11.16
CA PHE A 255 -1.57 4.24 9.98
C PHE A 255 -0.35 4.84 9.25
N THR A 256 0.25 5.89 9.75
CA THR A 256 1.49 6.46 9.17
C THR A 256 2.73 5.74 9.70
N ARG A 257 3.80 5.74 8.91
CA ARG A 257 5.06 5.08 9.28
C ARG A 257 5.68 5.73 10.51
N PHE A 258 6.18 4.91 11.42
CA PHE A 258 6.87 5.35 12.64
C PHE A 258 6.01 6.20 13.59
N TYR A 259 4.70 6.25 13.34
CA TYR A 259 3.81 6.99 14.23
C TYR A 259 3.66 6.26 15.57
N ARG A 260 3.83 7.00 16.63
CA ARG A 260 3.59 6.59 18.01
C ARG A 260 2.99 7.76 18.76
N GLU A 261 1.96 7.49 19.53
CA GLU A 261 1.41 8.52 20.40
C GLU A 261 2.44 8.93 21.46
N PRO A 262 2.61 10.26 21.73
CA PRO A 262 3.59 10.77 22.69
C PRO A 262 3.47 10.16 24.09
N GLU A 263 2.25 9.82 24.51
CA GLU A 263 1.93 9.32 25.86
C GLU A 263 2.30 7.85 26.06
N VAL A 264 2.74 7.13 25.03
CA VAL A 264 3.04 5.68 25.10
C VAL A 264 4.46 5.34 24.66
N HIS A 265 5.40 6.27 24.84
CA HIS A 265 6.80 6.02 24.52
C HIS A 265 7.40 4.83 25.30
N ASP A 266 6.86 4.52 26.47
CA ASP A 266 7.33 3.42 27.33
C ASP A 266 6.86 2.04 26.89
N LYS A 267 5.81 1.93 26.05
CA LYS A 267 5.36 0.65 25.51
C LYS A 267 6.28 0.18 24.36
N PRO A 268 6.60 -1.12 24.24
CA PRO A 268 7.45 -1.61 23.16
C PRO A 268 6.78 -1.45 21.79
N GLY A 269 7.55 -1.08 20.76
CA GLY A 269 7.05 -0.97 19.39
C GLY A 269 7.72 0.15 18.62
N VAL A 270 7.64 0.09 17.30
CA VAL A 270 8.33 0.99 16.37
C VAL A 270 7.35 1.87 15.57
N GLY A 271 6.05 1.59 15.63
CA GLY A 271 5.04 2.32 14.86
C GLY A 271 4.98 1.90 13.38
N ILE A 272 5.31 0.66 13.06
CA ILE A 272 5.24 0.12 11.69
C ILE A 272 4.07 -0.84 11.50
N GLY A 273 3.60 -1.52 12.55
CA GLY A 273 2.64 -2.61 12.47
C GLY A 273 1.31 -2.24 11.79
N LEU A 274 0.68 -1.12 12.17
CA LEU A 274 -0.58 -0.67 11.56
C LEU A 274 -0.39 -0.18 10.11
N TYR A 275 0.72 0.49 9.81
CA TYR A 275 1.06 0.85 8.44
C TYR A 275 1.21 -0.40 7.55
N LEU A 276 1.93 -1.41 8.03
CA LEU A 276 2.12 -2.69 7.36
C LEU A 276 0.77 -3.39 7.14
N ALA A 277 -0.07 -3.46 8.18
CA ALA A 277 -1.40 -4.04 8.12
C ALA A 277 -2.26 -3.37 7.04
N ARG A 278 -2.29 -2.03 6.99
CA ARG A 278 -3.02 -1.28 5.97
C ARG A 278 -2.50 -1.57 4.56
N THR A 279 -1.18 -1.54 4.36
CA THR A 279 -0.56 -1.81 3.06
C THR A 279 -0.88 -3.23 2.56
N ILE A 280 -0.83 -4.24 3.43
CA ILE A 280 -1.17 -5.63 3.08
C ILE A 280 -2.64 -5.74 2.70
N MET A 281 -3.55 -5.08 3.43
CA MET A 281 -4.97 -5.09 3.09
C MET A 281 -5.25 -4.43 1.74
N GLU A 282 -4.64 -3.28 1.47
CA GLU A 282 -4.73 -2.58 0.18
C GLU A 282 -4.22 -3.44 -0.99
N LEU A 283 -3.10 -4.14 -0.82
CA LEU A 283 -2.58 -5.09 -1.81
C LEU A 283 -3.53 -6.28 -2.04
N GLN A 284 -4.30 -6.67 -1.04
CA GLN A 284 -5.37 -7.67 -1.17
C GLN A 284 -6.70 -7.09 -1.69
N LYS A 285 -6.73 -5.82 -2.12
CA LYS A 285 -7.95 -5.11 -2.55
C LYS A 285 -9.00 -4.96 -1.42
N GLY A 286 -8.55 -5.07 -0.20
CA GLY A 286 -9.31 -4.81 1.01
C GLY A 286 -8.96 -3.46 1.63
N TYR A 287 -9.48 -3.20 2.83
CA TYR A 287 -9.16 -1.98 3.59
C TYR A 287 -9.32 -2.20 5.09
N ILE A 288 -8.83 -1.24 5.87
CA ILE A 288 -8.93 -1.23 7.34
C ILE A 288 -9.65 0.05 7.78
N GLU A 289 -10.58 -0.10 8.71
CA GLU A 289 -11.21 1.00 9.44
C GLU A 289 -10.88 0.91 10.93
N VAL A 290 -10.86 2.05 11.59
CA VAL A 290 -10.79 2.13 13.06
C VAL A 290 -11.94 2.97 13.58
N GLN A 291 -12.58 2.50 14.64
CA GLN A 291 -13.54 3.25 15.43
C GLN A 291 -13.11 3.19 16.87
N SER A 292 -12.88 4.34 17.49
CA SER A 292 -12.36 4.39 18.85
C SER A 292 -12.84 5.65 19.58
N GLU A 293 -12.95 5.53 20.89
CA GLU A 293 -13.22 6.64 21.80
C GLU A 293 -12.26 6.53 22.99
N VAL A 294 -11.66 7.65 23.38
CA VAL A 294 -10.72 7.68 24.51
C VAL A 294 -11.39 7.14 25.78
N GLY A 295 -10.73 6.18 26.42
CA GLY A 295 -11.22 5.48 27.62
C GLY A 295 -12.23 4.35 27.38
N LYS A 296 -12.64 4.09 26.11
CA LYS A 296 -13.59 3.02 25.78
C LYS A 296 -13.01 1.91 24.89
N GLY A 297 -11.71 2.03 24.55
CA GLY A 297 -11.01 1.08 23.71
C GLY A 297 -11.12 1.40 22.21
N ALA A 298 -10.68 0.49 21.37
CA ALA A 298 -10.70 0.61 19.92
C ALA A 298 -11.31 -0.63 19.26
N CYS A 299 -11.88 -0.43 18.09
CA CYS A 299 -12.37 -1.48 17.20
C CYS A 299 -11.74 -1.30 15.82
N PHE A 300 -10.88 -2.23 15.45
CA PHE A 300 -10.32 -2.31 14.10
C PHE A 300 -11.16 -3.27 13.26
N ARG A 301 -11.53 -2.83 12.06
CA ARG A 301 -12.32 -3.63 11.12
C ARG A 301 -11.52 -3.84 9.83
N LEU A 302 -11.29 -5.08 9.50
CA LEU A 302 -10.62 -5.53 8.30
C LEU A 302 -11.67 -5.99 7.30
N TYR A 303 -11.57 -5.54 6.06
CA TYR A 303 -12.50 -5.89 5.00
C TYR A 303 -11.75 -6.58 3.86
N LEU A 304 -12.03 -7.86 3.64
CA LEU A 304 -11.52 -8.64 2.52
C LEU A 304 -12.63 -8.83 1.47
N PRO A 305 -12.37 -8.60 0.17
CA PRO A 305 -13.40 -8.72 -0.84
C PRO A 305 -13.88 -10.17 -0.99
N VAL A 306 -15.20 -10.35 -1.19
CA VAL A 306 -15.83 -11.68 -1.44
C VAL A 306 -15.50 -12.17 -2.84
N ASN A 307 -15.49 -11.27 -3.83
CA ASN A 307 -15.19 -11.58 -5.23
C ASN A 307 -14.10 -10.63 -5.74
N GLU A 308 -13.17 -11.15 -6.54
CA GLU A 308 -12.31 -10.29 -7.37
C GLU A 308 -13.09 -9.92 -8.63
N SER A 309 -13.51 -8.67 -8.73
CA SER A 309 -13.97 -8.09 -10.00
C SER A 309 -12.76 -7.62 -10.81
#